data_c849691b4f780cd56b5d4baea4fb185d
#
_entry.id   c849691b4f780cd56b5d4baea4fb185d
#
_cell.length_a   1.000
_cell.length_b   1.000
_cell.length_c   1.000
_cell.angle_alpha   90.00
_cell.angle_beta   90.00
_cell.angle_gamma   90.00
#
_symmetry.space_group_name_H-M   'P 1'
#
loop_
_entity.id
_entity.type
_entity.pdbx_description
1 polymer ?
#
loop_
_entity_poly.entity_id
_entity_poly.type
_entity_poly.pdbx_seq_one_letter_code
_entity_poly.pdbx_strand_id
1 'polypeptide(L)'
;MNHESEPSRSLRLGLCCIFRDEPIKFRNTTVKFLRSMDRDAASLKLSTLCLANADALLAALTFCDTAGIGCFRINSQILPVKTHDECGYDVADLPDGPEILSRFKACGTFAKERGIRTSFHPDQFIVLNSPKPDVVDRSVAELEYQAEVAEWVGADVINIHGGGAYGDKPSALAAFARNLARLSDRARTRLTVENDDVTYTPADLLPVCRNEGIPLVYDVHHHRCNQDNISIEEATEQALKTWQREPLFHISSPIEGWDGPKPRRHHDFIDIRDFPECWRGMKLTVEVEAKAKEVAVLKLKRQLAEQWFVYILRCADGSLYTGITNDLDRRLSQHNAGTASRYTRSRLPVVLAYQEKQPHKSAALKRELAIKALSRTAKETLIIQSNV
;
A
#
# COMPACT_ATOMS: atom_id res chain seq x y z
N MET A 1 -3.26 27.28 27.36
CA MET A 1 -3.78 26.76 26.09
C MET A 1 -2.69 25.87 25.51
N ASN A 2 -2.76 24.58 25.80
CA ASN A 2 -1.80 23.61 25.31
C ASN A 2 -2.21 23.26 23.88
N HIS A 3 -1.42 23.70 22.91
CA HIS A 3 -1.45 23.12 21.58
C HIS A 3 -0.86 21.69 21.68
N GLU A 4 -1.70 20.70 21.91
CA GLU A 4 -1.38 19.34 21.56
C GLU A 4 -1.21 19.31 20.04
N SER A 5 0.03 19.20 19.59
CA SER A 5 0.35 18.92 18.21
C SER A 5 -0.27 17.55 17.87
N GLU A 6 -1.29 17.55 16.98
CA GLU A 6 -1.77 16.31 16.37
C GLU A 6 -0.58 15.49 15.87
N PRO A 7 -0.54 14.17 16.15
CA PRO A 7 0.50 13.33 15.60
C PRO A 7 0.43 13.43 14.08
N SER A 8 1.45 13.98 13.46
CA SER A 8 1.55 14.07 12.00
C SER A 8 1.31 12.67 11.44
N ARG A 9 0.20 12.47 10.74
CA ARG A 9 -0.09 11.24 9.98
C ARG A 9 0.97 11.12 8.87
N SER A 10 2.12 10.55 9.21
CA SER A 10 3.24 10.41 8.28
C SER A 10 3.02 9.24 7.31
N LEU A 11 2.56 8.09 7.81
CA LEU A 11 2.35 6.87 7.03
C LEU A 11 0.86 6.56 6.89
N ARG A 12 0.41 6.34 5.67
CA ARG A 12 -0.95 6.01 5.28
C ARG A 12 -0.99 4.58 4.74
N LEU A 13 -1.79 3.68 5.32
CA LEU A 13 -2.03 2.37 4.73
C LEU A 13 -3.26 2.40 3.82
N GLY A 14 -3.18 1.72 2.69
CA GLY A 14 -4.24 1.61 1.68
C GLY A 14 -4.80 0.21 1.58
N LEU A 15 -6.12 0.12 1.34
CA LEU A 15 -6.86 -1.10 1.06
C LEU A 15 -7.13 -1.22 -0.45
N CYS A 16 -6.94 -2.42 -1.01
CA CYS A 16 -7.06 -2.67 -2.45
C CYS A 16 -8.41 -3.32 -2.83
N CYS A 17 -9.25 -2.56 -3.49
CA CYS A 17 -10.37 -2.89 -4.36
C CYS A 17 -11.57 -3.60 -3.72
N ILE A 18 -11.37 -4.60 -2.86
CA ILE A 18 -12.44 -5.46 -2.34
C ILE A 18 -12.23 -5.78 -0.88
N PHE A 19 -13.27 -6.29 -0.25
CA PHE A 19 -13.30 -6.71 1.15
C PHE A 19 -13.39 -8.21 1.27
N ARG A 20 -12.84 -8.76 2.35
CA ARG A 20 -12.92 -10.18 2.70
C ARG A 20 -14.09 -10.46 3.63
N ASP A 21 -14.14 -9.80 4.77
CA ASP A 21 -15.06 -10.08 5.86
C ASP A 21 -16.23 -9.08 5.89
N GLU A 22 -16.06 -7.88 5.33
CA GLU A 22 -17.11 -6.88 5.25
C GLU A 22 -18.09 -7.16 4.10
N PRO A 23 -19.41 -6.90 4.28
CA PRO A 23 -20.44 -7.20 3.26
C PRO A 23 -20.46 -6.19 2.10
N ILE A 24 -19.36 -5.50 1.83
CA ILE A 24 -19.23 -4.49 0.78
C ILE A 24 -18.81 -5.17 -0.52
N LYS A 25 -19.64 -5.10 -1.55
CA LYS A 25 -19.43 -5.78 -2.82
C LYS A 25 -19.70 -4.88 -4.00
N PHE A 26 -18.69 -4.70 -4.86
CA PHE A 26 -18.87 -4.08 -6.17
C PHE A 26 -19.52 -5.07 -7.14
N ARG A 27 -20.48 -4.57 -7.90
CA ARG A 27 -21.27 -5.36 -8.85
C ARG A 27 -20.66 -5.25 -10.23
N ASN A 28 -20.73 -6.34 -10.98
CA ASN A 28 -20.27 -6.39 -12.36
C ASN A 28 -21.28 -7.11 -13.24
N THR A 29 -21.09 -7.06 -14.56
CA THR A 29 -21.87 -7.79 -15.55
C THR A 29 -20.96 -8.25 -16.68
N THR A 30 -21.46 -9.18 -17.50
CA THR A 30 -20.73 -9.63 -18.69
C THR A 30 -21.41 -9.13 -19.96
N VAL A 31 -20.62 -8.90 -20.98
CA VAL A 31 -21.13 -8.55 -22.34
C VAL A 31 -22.13 -9.60 -22.84
N LYS A 32 -21.84 -10.90 -22.60
CA LYS A 32 -22.76 -11.99 -22.99
C LYS A 32 -24.15 -11.82 -22.35
N PHE A 33 -24.18 -11.41 -21.08
CA PHE A 33 -25.45 -11.19 -20.38
C PHE A 33 -26.20 -9.97 -20.94
N LEU A 34 -25.51 -8.87 -21.20
CA LEU A 34 -26.13 -7.67 -21.78
C LEU A 34 -26.69 -7.92 -23.20
N ARG A 35 -25.98 -8.69 -24.00
CA ARG A 35 -26.47 -9.11 -25.34
C ARG A 35 -27.74 -9.97 -25.33
N SER A 36 -28.10 -10.59 -24.22
CA SER A 36 -29.34 -11.36 -24.07
C SER A 36 -30.56 -10.49 -23.76
N MET A 37 -30.36 -9.18 -23.61
CA MET A 37 -31.39 -8.18 -23.28
C MET A 37 -31.63 -7.27 -24.49
N ASP A 38 -32.80 -6.64 -24.56
CA ASP A 38 -32.97 -5.48 -25.44
C ASP A 38 -32.14 -4.27 -24.92
N ARG A 39 -32.02 -3.27 -25.78
CA ARG A 39 -31.15 -2.10 -25.48
C ARG A 39 -31.59 -1.31 -24.25
N ASP A 40 -32.89 -1.16 -24.06
CA ASP A 40 -33.43 -0.36 -22.94
C ASP A 40 -33.25 -1.11 -21.63
N ALA A 41 -33.49 -2.41 -21.61
CA ALA A 41 -33.25 -3.27 -20.44
C ALA A 41 -31.76 -3.35 -20.11
N ALA A 42 -30.87 -3.43 -21.10
CA ALA A 42 -29.42 -3.40 -20.87
C ALA A 42 -28.95 -2.05 -20.28
N SER A 43 -29.48 -0.93 -20.80
CA SER A 43 -29.19 0.41 -20.30
C SER A 43 -29.67 0.59 -18.84
N LEU A 44 -30.90 0.17 -18.53
CA LEU A 44 -31.42 0.21 -17.15
C LEU A 44 -30.60 -0.69 -16.22
N LYS A 45 -30.17 -1.85 -16.70
CA LYS A 45 -29.30 -2.76 -15.93
C LYS A 45 -27.96 -2.10 -15.61
N LEU A 46 -27.31 -1.44 -16.57
CA LEU A 46 -26.05 -0.71 -16.37
C LEU A 46 -26.23 0.44 -15.38
N SER A 47 -27.31 1.22 -15.52
CA SER A 47 -27.66 2.29 -14.61
C SER A 47 -27.76 1.79 -13.16
N THR A 48 -28.54 0.70 -12.95
CA THR A 48 -28.69 0.06 -11.62
C THR A 48 -27.36 -0.41 -11.04
N LEU A 49 -26.46 -0.98 -11.85
CA LEU A 49 -25.15 -1.44 -11.40
C LEU A 49 -24.25 -0.27 -11.02
N CYS A 50 -24.26 0.82 -11.80
CA CYS A 50 -23.47 2.02 -11.50
C CYS A 50 -23.91 2.68 -10.20
N LEU A 51 -25.21 2.80 -9.94
CA LEU A 51 -25.76 3.29 -8.68
C LEU A 51 -25.33 2.40 -7.51
N ALA A 52 -25.48 1.09 -7.63
CA ALA A 52 -25.07 0.14 -6.59
C ALA A 52 -23.56 0.20 -6.31
N ASN A 53 -22.73 0.44 -7.33
CA ASN A 53 -21.30 0.59 -7.17
C ASN A 53 -20.91 1.91 -6.51
N ALA A 54 -21.64 3.00 -6.78
CA ALA A 54 -21.46 4.27 -6.07
C ALA A 54 -21.80 4.11 -4.57
N ASP A 55 -22.89 3.43 -4.24
CA ASP A 55 -23.26 3.13 -2.84
C ASP A 55 -22.22 2.23 -2.16
N ALA A 56 -21.71 1.21 -2.87
CA ALA A 56 -20.64 0.36 -2.37
C ALA A 56 -19.33 1.12 -2.14
N LEU A 57 -19.02 2.10 -3.00
CA LEU A 57 -17.84 2.96 -2.81
C LEU A 57 -17.99 3.83 -1.57
N LEU A 58 -19.15 4.44 -1.36
CA LEU A 58 -19.40 5.22 -0.15
C LEU A 58 -19.27 4.36 1.12
N ALA A 59 -19.82 3.14 1.09
CA ALA A 59 -19.67 2.19 2.20
C ALA A 59 -18.20 1.80 2.43
N ALA A 60 -17.41 1.59 1.36
CA ALA A 60 -15.99 1.30 1.45
C ALA A 60 -15.20 2.45 2.08
N LEU A 61 -15.48 3.69 1.67
CA LEU A 61 -14.84 4.88 2.23
C LEU A 61 -15.24 5.10 3.69
N THR A 62 -16.50 4.86 4.04
CA THR A 62 -17.01 4.93 5.42
C THR A 62 -16.30 3.90 6.32
N PHE A 63 -16.13 2.67 5.83
CA PHE A 63 -15.34 1.67 6.54
C PHE A 63 -13.89 2.13 6.72
N CYS A 64 -13.25 2.63 5.67
CA CYS A 64 -11.88 3.12 5.75
C CYS A 64 -11.73 4.25 6.81
N ASP A 65 -12.66 5.20 6.86
CA ASP A 65 -12.69 6.24 7.87
C ASP A 65 -12.76 5.66 9.29
N THR A 66 -13.75 4.82 9.55
CA THR A 66 -13.97 4.18 10.86
C THR A 66 -12.80 3.32 11.30
N ALA A 67 -12.20 2.56 10.38
CA ALA A 67 -11.06 1.68 10.63
C ALA A 67 -9.70 2.43 10.66
N GLY A 68 -9.71 3.73 10.29
CA GLY A 68 -8.50 4.56 10.17
C GLY A 68 -7.55 4.03 9.10
N ILE A 69 -8.10 3.57 7.97
CA ILE A 69 -7.38 3.24 6.74
C ILE A 69 -7.34 4.50 5.89
N GLY A 70 -6.16 4.98 5.55
CA GLY A 70 -5.99 6.30 4.95
C GLY A 70 -6.08 6.35 3.43
N CYS A 71 -6.16 5.19 2.74
CA CYS A 71 -6.27 5.12 1.29
C CYS A 71 -7.16 3.95 0.87
N PHE A 72 -7.92 4.15 -0.20
CA PHE A 72 -8.71 3.10 -0.85
C PHE A 72 -8.44 3.07 -2.35
N ARG A 73 -7.93 1.94 -2.86
CA ARG A 73 -7.82 1.67 -4.30
C ARG A 73 -9.18 1.25 -4.81
N ILE A 74 -9.75 2.06 -5.68
CA ILE A 74 -11.05 1.80 -6.29
C ILE A 74 -10.90 0.69 -7.34
N ASN A 75 -11.91 -0.18 -7.43
CA ASN A 75 -11.96 -1.22 -8.44
C ASN A 75 -12.00 -0.59 -9.85
N SER A 76 -11.10 -1.01 -10.73
CA SER A 76 -11.02 -0.49 -12.10
C SER A 76 -12.29 -0.69 -12.93
N GLN A 77 -13.11 -1.70 -12.58
CA GLN A 77 -14.39 -1.97 -13.23
C GLN A 77 -15.57 -1.36 -12.45
N ILE A 78 -15.37 -0.22 -11.80
CA ILE A 78 -16.38 0.48 -10.99
C ILE A 78 -17.62 0.84 -11.83
N LEU A 79 -17.43 1.14 -13.13
CA LEU A 79 -18.45 1.26 -14.16
C LEU A 79 -18.32 0.04 -15.10
N PRO A 80 -19.18 -0.99 -14.95
CA PRO A 80 -19.03 -2.25 -15.69
C PRO A 80 -19.08 -2.06 -17.18
N VAL A 81 -18.16 -2.71 -17.91
CA VAL A 81 -18.06 -2.74 -19.38
C VAL A 81 -18.01 -1.36 -20.07
N LYS A 82 -17.65 -0.29 -19.35
CA LYS A 82 -17.70 1.12 -19.82
C LYS A 82 -17.00 1.33 -21.15
N THR A 83 -15.85 0.70 -21.36
CA THR A 83 -15.00 0.87 -22.56
C THR A 83 -15.18 -0.21 -23.62
N HIS A 84 -16.18 -1.09 -23.46
CA HIS A 84 -16.37 -2.18 -24.41
C HIS A 84 -16.97 -1.70 -25.72
N ASP A 85 -16.40 -2.10 -26.86
CA ASP A 85 -16.77 -1.62 -28.20
C ASP A 85 -18.26 -1.68 -28.52
N GLU A 86 -18.97 -2.74 -28.05
CA GLU A 86 -20.39 -2.95 -28.37
C GLU A 86 -21.34 -2.52 -27.24
N CYS A 87 -20.91 -2.61 -26.00
CA CYS A 87 -21.74 -2.39 -24.82
C CYS A 87 -21.29 -1.19 -23.97
N GLY A 88 -20.24 -0.50 -24.41
CA GLY A 88 -19.76 0.73 -23.78
C GLY A 88 -20.84 1.81 -23.83
N TYR A 89 -20.75 2.74 -22.91
CA TYR A 89 -21.77 3.77 -22.74
C TYR A 89 -21.16 5.06 -22.20
N ASP A 90 -21.83 6.18 -22.45
CA ASP A 90 -21.62 7.38 -21.64
C ASP A 90 -22.56 7.34 -20.43
N VAL A 91 -22.06 7.72 -19.24
CA VAL A 91 -22.91 7.76 -18.05
C VAL A 91 -24.04 8.76 -18.21
N ALA A 92 -23.85 9.84 -18.98
CA ALA A 92 -24.87 10.81 -19.27
C ALA A 92 -26.06 10.23 -20.08
N ASP A 93 -25.83 9.16 -20.85
CA ASP A 93 -26.86 8.50 -21.66
C ASP A 93 -27.64 7.42 -20.89
N LEU A 94 -27.22 7.09 -19.67
CA LEU A 94 -27.96 6.15 -18.83
C LEU A 94 -29.21 6.79 -18.20
N PRO A 95 -30.28 5.99 -17.97
CA PRO A 95 -31.52 6.51 -17.37
C PRO A 95 -31.31 7.35 -16.10
N ASP A 96 -30.39 6.91 -15.20
CA ASP A 96 -30.08 7.62 -13.96
C ASP A 96 -28.72 8.33 -14.02
N GLY A 97 -28.23 8.73 -15.22
CA GLY A 97 -26.92 9.32 -15.42
C GLY A 97 -26.58 10.48 -14.47
N PRO A 98 -27.45 11.49 -14.33
CA PRO A 98 -27.22 12.59 -13.37
C PRO A 98 -27.09 12.13 -11.91
N GLU A 99 -27.89 11.17 -11.48
CA GLU A 99 -27.86 10.60 -10.13
C GLU A 99 -26.57 9.78 -9.91
N ILE A 100 -26.14 8.97 -10.89
CA ILE A 100 -24.88 8.23 -10.86
C ILE A 100 -23.72 9.20 -10.64
N LEU A 101 -23.63 10.25 -11.45
CA LEU A 101 -22.58 11.25 -11.34
C LEU A 101 -22.59 11.95 -9.99
N SER A 102 -23.78 12.32 -9.51
CA SER A 102 -23.97 12.95 -8.20
C SER A 102 -23.43 12.08 -7.06
N ARG A 103 -23.77 10.79 -7.06
CA ARG A 103 -23.32 9.85 -6.01
C ARG A 103 -21.80 9.64 -6.03
N PHE A 104 -21.17 9.49 -7.21
CA PHE A 104 -19.71 9.39 -7.29
C PHE A 104 -19.03 10.66 -6.82
N LYS A 105 -19.54 11.84 -7.15
CA LYS A 105 -19.02 13.12 -6.64
C LYS A 105 -19.18 13.24 -5.13
N ALA A 106 -20.29 12.75 -4.57
CA ALA A 106 -20.48 12.68 -3.11
C ALA A 106 -19.44 11.78 -2.44
N CYS A 107 -19.08 10.65 -3.06
CA CYS A 107 -17.97 9.80 -2.59
C CYS A 107 -16.65 10.58 -2.55
N GLY A 108 -16.34 11.33 -3.61
CA GLY A 108 -15.13 12.18 -3.67
C GLY A 108 -15.11 13.27 -2.59
N THR A 109 -16.25 13.93 -2.36
CA THR A 109 -16.41 14.92 -1.28
C THR A 109 -16.17 14.27 0.08
N PHE A 110 -16.81 13.13 0.35
CA PHE A 110 -16.62 12.37 1.59
C PHE A 110 -15.16 11.99 1.81
N ALA A 111 -14.50 11.42 0.78
CA ALA A 111 -13.10 11.02 0.87
C ALA A 111 -12.20 12.22 1.20
N LYS A 112 -12.41 13.36 0.54
CA LYS A 112 -11.67 14.61 0.78
C LYS A 112 -11.85 15.12 2.21
N GLU A 113 -13.08 15.21 2.69
CA GLU A 113 -13.41 15.68 4.04
C GLU A 113 -12.82 14.81 5.14
N ARG A 114 -12.72 13.50 4.90
CA ARG A 114 -12.15 12.52 5.84
C ARG A 114 -10.66 12.29 5.63
N GLY A 115 -10.05 12.97 4.67
CA GLY A 115 -8.62 12.81 4.37
C GLY A 115 -8.27 11.40 3.89
N ILE A 116 -9.20 10.70 3.24
CA ILE A 116 -8.97 9.38 2.62
C ILE A 116 -8.51 9.62 1.20
N ARG A 117 -7.33 9.11 0.85
CA ARG A 117 -6.84 9.14 -0.52
C ARG A 117 -7.53 8.07 -1.35
N THR A 118 -7.82 8.36 -2.61
CA THR A 118 -8.33 7.37 -3.57
C THR A 118 -7.36 7.21 -4.73
N SER A 119 -7.29 5.99 -5.27
CA SER A 119 -6.41 5.62 -6.38
C SER A 119 -7.11 4.62 -7.29
N PHE A 120 -6.58 4.44 -8.50
CA PHE A 120 -6.92 3.39 -9.43
C PHE A 120 -5.69 2.58 -9.80
N HIS A 121 -5.91 1.30 -10.10
CA HIS A 121 -4.92 0.44 -10.71
C HIS A 121 -5.63 -0.45 -11.74
N PRO A 122 -5.58 -0.09 -13.02
CA PRO A 122 -6.10 -0.89 -14.11
C PRO A 122 -5.52 -2.30 -14.13
N ASP A 123 -6.21 -3.19 -14.83
CA ASP A 123 -5.72 -4.55 -15.06
C ASP A 123 -4.35 -4.53 -15.76
N GLN A 124 -3.50 -5.52 -15.47
CA GLN A 124 -2.16 -5.67 -16.04
C GLN A 124 -2.11 -5.73 -17.59
N PHE A 125 -3.26 -5.91 -18.24
CA PHE A 125 -3.37 -5.90 -19.71
C PHE A 125 -3.49 -4.49 -20.28
N ILE A 126 -3.64 -3.46 -19.45
CA ILE A 126 -3.64 -2.05 -19.86
C ILE A 126 -2.19 -1.59 -19.98
N VAL A 127 -1.68 -1.58 -21.21
CA VAL A 127 -0.28 -1.34 -21.51
C VAL A 127 -0.13 -0.34 -22.65
N LEU A 128 0.76 0.65 -22.48
CA LEU A 128 1.02 1.69 -23.47
C LEU A 128 2.14 1.34 -24.45
N ASN A 129 2.87 0.26 -24.22
CA ASN A 129 4.04 -0.14 -25.03
C ASN A 129 3.81 -1.36 -25.93
N SER A 130 2.56 -1.81 -26.08
CA SER A 130 2.26 -2.95 -26.94
C SER A 130 2.66 -2.65 -28.39
N PRO A 131 3.27 -3.63 -29.11
CA PRO A 131 3.51 -3.51 -30.55
C PRO A 131 2.22 -3.58 -31.38
N LYS A 132 1.08 -3.92 -30.76
CA LYS A 132 -0.24 -3.99 -31.41
C LYS A 132 -1.00 -2.69 -31.18
N PRO A 133 -1.28 -1.90 -32.24
CA PRO A 133 -1.97 -0.60 -32.11
C PRO A 133 -3.33 -0.71 -31.41
N ASP A 134 -4.11 -1.74 -31.72
CA ASP A 134 -5.44 -1.97 -31.13
C ASP A 134 -5.40 -2.21 -29.61
N VAL A 135 -4.31 -2.79 -29.09
CA VAL A 135 -4.10 -2.94 -27.65
C VAL A 135 -3.80 -1.59 -27.00
N VAL A 136 -2.98 -0.76 -27.66
CA VAL A 136 -2.69 0.60 -27.18
C VAL A 136 -3.95 1.46 -27.22
N ASP A 137 -4.75 1.38 -28.30
CA ASP A 137 -6.00 2.12 -28.43
C ASP A 137 -6.98 1.81 -27.28
N ARG A 138 -7.18 0.53 -26.98
CA ARG A 138 -8.00 0.11 -25.84
C ARG A 138 -7.42 0.53 -24.50
N SER A 139 -6.09 0.49 -24.35
CA SER A 139 -5.43 0.95 -23.14
C SER A 139 -5.61 2.45 -22.90
N VAL A 140 -5.52 3.26 -23.95
CA VAL A 140 -5.80 4.70 -23.87
C VAL A 140 -7.25 4.94 -23.50
N ALA A 141 -8.21 4.26 -24.13
CA ALA A 141 -9.64 4.40 -23.80
C ALA A 141 -9.94 4.02 -22.34
N GLU A 142 -9.30 2.96 -21.83
CA GLU A 142 -9.45 2.54 -20.42
C GLU A 142 -8.86 3.59 -19.45
N LEU A 143 -7.69 4.16 -19.76
CA LEU A 143 -7.07 5.19 -18.95
C LEU A 143 -7.89 6.49 -18.94
N GLU A 144 -8.48 6.87 -20.08
CA GLU A 144 -9.37 8.03 -20.17
C GLU A 144 -10.65 7.84 -19.35
N TYR A 145 -11.25 6.65 -19.41
CA TYR A 145 -12.38 6.29 -18.58
C TYR A 145 -12.04 6.40 -17.09
N GLN A 146 -10.92 5.80 -16.66
CA GLN A 146 -10.53 5.86 -15.26
C GLN A 146 -10.20 7.27 -14.81
N ALA A 147 -9.62 8.10 -15.68
CA ALA A 147 -9.38 9.51 -15.42
C ALA A 147 -10.67 10.32 -15.27
N GLU A 148 -11.71 9.99 -16.03
CA GLU A 148 -13.03 10.56 -15.89
C GLU A 148 -13.61 10.28 -14.49
N VAL A 149 -13.62 9.02 -14.06
CA VAL A 149 -14.11 8.64 -12.73
C VAL A 149 -13.21 9.21 -11.63
N ALA A 150 -11.88 9.26 -11.85
CA ALA A 150 -10.94 9.85 -10.93
C ALA A 150 -11.23 11.33 -10.62
N GLU A 151 -11.70 12.10 -11.61
CA GLU A 151 -12.17 13.47 -11.35
C GLU A 151 -13.38 13.50 -10.42
N TRP A 152 -14.33 12.59 -10.60
CA TRP A 152 -15.55 12.56 -9.77
C TRP A 152 -15.26 12.21 -8.32
N VAL A 153 -14.35 11.24 -8.10
CA VAL A 153 -14.03 10.69 -6.78
C VAL A 153 -12.78 11.32 -6.14
N GLY A 154 -12.13 12.28 -6.82
CA GLY A 154 -10.94 12.94 -6.32
C GLY A 154 -9.69 12.08 -6.27
N ALA A 155 -9.61 11.01 -7.09
CA ALA A 155 -8.41 10.18 -7.16
C ALA A 155 -7.27 10.90 -7.88
N ASP A 156 -6.07 10.83 -7.31
CA ASP A 156 -4.88 11.50 -7.83
C ASP A 156 -3.87 10.53 -8.45
N VAL A 157 -4.12 9.23 -8.40
CA VAL A 157 -3.26 8.17 -8.97
C VAL A 157 -4.07 7.23 -9.84
N ILE A 158 -3.56 6.97 -11.04
CA ILE A 158 -3.93 5.85 -11.92
C ILE A 158 -2.61 5.13 -12.20
N ASN A 159 -2.41 3.99 -11.52
CA ASN A 159 -1.16 3.25 -11.59
C ASN A 159 -1.21 2.17 -12.66
N ILE A 160 -0.19 2.06 -13.50
CA ILE A 160 -0.05 0.98 -14.48
C ILE A 160 1.33 0.36 -14.42
N HIS A 161 1.44 -0.88 -14.88
CA HIS A 161 2.75 -1.49 -15.10
C HIS A 161 3.43 -0.97 -16.36
N GLY A 162 4.75 -1.11 -16.43
CA GLY A 162 5.54 -0.73 -17.61
C GLY A 162 5.23 -1.53 -18.87
N GLY A 163 4.46 -2.63 -18.74
CA GLY A 163 4.07 -3.52 -19.83
C GLY A 163 5.13 -4.55 -20.19
N GLY A 164 5.11 -5.07 -21.42
CA GLY A 164 6.05 -6.09 -21.89
C GLY A 164 7.33 -5.51 -22.49
N ALA A 165 8.41 -6.30 -22.50
CA ALA A 165 9.67 -5.95 -23.16
C ALA A 165 9.64 -6.17 -24.69
N TYR A 166 8.81 -7.08 -25.17
CA TYR A 166 8.64 -7.43 -26.59
C TYR A 166 9.96 -7.68 -27.34
N GLY A 167 10.95 -8.27 -26.65
CA GLY A 167 12.27 -8.58 -27.16
C GLY A 167 13.34 -7.50 -26.94
N ASP A 168 12.96 -6.24 -26.76
CA ASP A 168 13.89 -5.13 -26.52
C ASP A 168 13.30 -4.09 -25.54
N LYS A 169 13.76 -4.11 -24.30
CA LYS A 169 13.30 -3.17 -23.26
C LYS A 169 13.43 -1.69 -23.63
N PRO A 170 14.58 -1.22 -24.17
CA PRO A 170 14.72 0.20 -24.54
C PRO A 170 13.69 0.65 -25.57
N SER A 171 13.48 -0.15 -26.63
CA SER A 171 12.47 0.16 -27.65
C SER A 171 11.04 0.15 -27.10
N ALA A 172 10.74 -0.81 -26.21
CA ALA A 172 9.43 -0.90 -25.59
C ALA A 172 9.17 0.30 -24.64
N LEU A 173 10.16 0.74 -23.87
CA LEU A 173 10.06 1.93 -23.02
C LEU A 173 9.97 3.22 -23.85
N ALA A 174 10.67 3.30 -25.01
CA ALA A 174 10.51 4.41 -25.94
C ALA A 174 9.10 4.43 -26.56
N ALA A 175 8.49 3.26 -26.83
CA ALA A 175 7.10 3.17 -27.26
C ALA A 175 6.13 3.61 -26.16
N PHE A 176 6.38 3.22 -24.90
CA PHE A 176 5.63 3.69 -23.74
C PHE A 176 5.65 5.23 -23.68
N ALA A 177 6.82 5.84 -23.71
CA ALA A 177 6.99 7.30 -23.67
C ALA A 177 6.25 8.00 -24.83
N ARG A 178 6.37 7.50 -26.06
CA ARG A 178 5.63 8.06 -27.20
C ARG A 178 4.12 8.01 -27.01
N ASN A 179 3.59 6.92 -26.49
CA ASN A 179 2.14 6.75 -26.35
C ASN A 179 1.55 7.53 -25.16
N LEU A 180 2.38 8.06 -24.25
CA LEU A 180 1.93 9.00 -23.21
C LEU A 180 1.33 10.28 -23.82
N ALA A 181 1.82 10.72 -24.99
CA ALA A 181 1.29 11.89 -25.68
C ALA A 181 -0.15 11.70 -26.22
N ARG A 182 -0.66 10.47 -26.21
CA ARG A 182 -2.04 10.16 -26.62
C ARG A 182 -3.06 10.35 -25.49
N LEU A 183 -2.59 10.48 -24.27
CA LEU A 183 -3.44 10.68 -23.10
C LEU A 183 -3.81 12.17 -22.97
N SER A 184 -5.06 12.41 -22.55
CA SER A 184 -5.48 13.74 -22.12
C SER A 184 -4.68 14.22 -20.89
N ASP A 185 -4.64 15.53 -20.66
CA ASP A 185 -4.03 16.08 -19.43
C ASP A 185 -4.66 15.50 -18.17
N ARG A 186 -5.97 15.22 -18.21
CA ARG A 186 -6.72 14.58 -17.13
C ARG A 186 -6.15 13.22 -16.77
N ALA A 187 -5.85 12.37 -17.75
CA ALA A 187 -5.27 11.05 -17.55
C ALA A 187 -3.77 11.16 -17.20
N ARG A 188 -3.02 11.97 -17.97
CA ARG A 188 -1.57 12.08 -17.82
C ARG A 188 -1.14 12.62 -16.46
N THR A 189 -1.83 13.61 -15.90
CA THR A 189 -1.48 14.19 -14.60
C THR A 189 -1.70 13.23 -13.42
N ARG A 190 -2.51 12.18 -13.60
CA ARG A 190 -2.79 11.13 -12.60
C ARG A 190 -1.97 9.87 -12.83
N LEU A 191 -1.41 9.71 -14.03
CA LEU A 191 -0.70 8.49 -14.37
C LEU A 191 0.54 8.31 -13.51
N THR A 192 0.76 7.06 -13.11
CA THR A 192 1.99 6.58 -12.47
C THR A 192 2.37 5.24 -13.10
N VAL A 193 3.62 4.87 -12.99
CA VAL A 193 4.11 3.57 -13.46
C VAL A 193 4.75 2.80 -12.33
N GLU A 194 4.55 1.49 -12.34
CA GLU A 194 5.04 0.56 -11.31
C GLU A 194 6.06 -0.41 -11.87
N ASN A 195 7.11 -0.69 -11.09
CA ASN A 195 8.02 -1.80 -11.36
C ASN A 195 7.30 -3.14 -11.14
N ASP A 196 7.63 -4.13 -11.96
CA ASP A 196 6.98 -5.44 -11.92
C ASP A 196 7.95 -6.57 -11.53
N ASP A 197 7.38 -7.72 -11.22
CA ASP A 197 8.09 -8.90 -10.73
C ASP A 197 8.77 -9.73 -11.81
N VAL A 198 8.71 -9.29 -13.10
CA VAL A 198 9.20 -10.07 -14.26
C VAL A 198 10.04 -9.25 -15.22
N THR A 199 9.54 -8.06 -15.62
CA THR A 199 10.06 -7.32 -16.78
C THR A 199 10.85 -6.09 -16.37
N TYR A 200 10.22 -5.15 -15.67
CA TYR A 200 10.82 -3.85 -15.41
C TYR A 200 11.13 -3.63 -13.94
N THR A 201 12.42 -3.51 -13.66
CA THR A 201 12.93 -3.13 -12.34
C THR A 201 12.79 -1.63 -12.09
N PRO A 202 12.98 -1.15 -10.84
CA PRO A 202 13.08 0.28 -10.57
C PRO A 202 14.15 0.97 -11.43
N ALA A 203 15.33 0.35 -11.61
CA ALA A 203 16.41 0.92 -12.43
C ALA A 203 16.01 1.09 -13.91
N ASP A 204 15.18 0.19 -14.46
CA ASP A 204 14.67 0.31 -15.83
C ASP A 204 13.70 1.49 -15.99
N LEU A 205 12.82 1.71 -15.00
CA LEU A 205 11.71 2.69 -15.10
C LEU A 205 12.09 4.12 -14.66
N LEU A 206 13.01 4.26 -13.72
CA LEU A 206 13.40 5.57 -13.18
C LEU A 206 13.84 6.59 -14.26
N PRO A 207 14.60 6.21 -15.30
CA PRO A 207 14.94 7.14 -16.39
C PRO A 207 13.69 7.65 -17.12
N VAL A 208 12.74 6.78 -17.43
CA VAL A 208 11.47 7.15 -18.11
C VAL A 208 10.64 8.06 -17.21
N CYS A 209 10.52 7.71 -15.93
CA CYS A 209 9.79 8.53 -14.95
C CYS A 209 10.31 9.96 -14.88
N ARG A 210 11.64 10.13 -14.84
CA ARG A 210 12.27 11.45 -14.79
C ARG A 210 12.10 12.25 -16.10
N ASN A 211 12.27 11.57 -17.23
CA ASN A 211 12.20 12.22 -18.54
C ASN A 211 10.76 12.63 -18.89
N GLU A 212 9.80 11.80 -18.55
CA GLU A 212 8.39 12.01 -18.85
C GLU A 212 7.62 12.74 -17.75
N GLY A 213 8.23 12.95 -16.58
CA GLY A 213 7.59 13.61 -15.44
C GLY A 213 6.44 12.81 -14.84
N ILE A 214 6.48 11.47 -14.92
CA ILE A 214 5.51 10.57 -14.30
C ILE A 214 6.10 9.91 -13.05
N PRO A 215 5.35 9.80 -11.94
CA PRO A 215 5.87 9.19 -10.72
C PRO A 215 6.04 7.67 -10.83
N LEU A 216 7.08 7.15 -10.17
CA LEU A 216 7.26 5.72 -9.95
C LEU A 216 6.49 5.29 -8.69
N VAL A 217 5.52 4.40 -8.84
CA VAL A 217 4.98 3.60 -7.73
C VAL A 217 5.99 2.48 -7.48
N TYR A 218 6.68 2.56 -6.36
CA TYR A 218 7.67 1.56 -6.00
C TYR A 218 7.00 0.40 -5.28
N ASP A 219 6.94 -0.77 -5.93
CA ASP A 219 6.56 -2.03 -5.30
C ASP A 219 7.82 -2.77 -4.83
N VAL A 220 7.95 -2.86 -3.50
CA VAL A 220 9.11 -3.51 -2.86
C VAL A 220 9.08 -5.02 -2.98
N HIS A 221 7.89 -5.62 -3.10
CA HIS A 221 7.75 -7.07 -3.31
C HIS A 221 8.20 -7.46 -4.73
N HIS A 222 7.74 -6.73 -5.72
CA HIS A 222 8.16 -6.91 -7.10
C HIS A 222 9.68 -6.71 -7.26
N HIS A 223 10.25 -5.68 -6.63
CA HIS A 223 11.69 -5.46 -6.66
C HIS A 223 12.49 -6.62 -6.04
N ARG A 224 11.99 -7.22 -4.94
CA ARG A 224 12.61 -8.42 -4.37
C ARG A 224 12.50 -9.65 -5.27
N CYS A 225 11.44 -9.75 -6.08
CA CYS A 225 11.25 -10.84 -7.05
C CYS A 225 12.10 -10.65 -8.33
N ASN A 226 12.25 -9.41 -8.76
CA ASN A 226 12.97 -9.00 -9.98
C ASN A 226 14.04 -7.96 -9.57
N GLN A 227 15.16 -8.48 -9.04
CA GLN A 227 16.21 -7.64 -8.45
C GLN A 227 17.05 -6.94 -9.53
N ASP A 228 17.49 -5.75 -9.20
CA ASP A 228 18.50 -4.99 -9.92
C ASP A 228 19.71 -4.69 -9.01
N ASN A 229 20.54 -3.71 -9.42
CA ASN A 229 21.75 -3.39 -8.68
C ASN A 229 21.59 -2.31 -7.60
N ILE A 230 20.36 -1.80 -7.37
CA ILE A 230 20.08 -0.79 -6.35
C ILE A 230 19.43 -1.41 -5.12
N SER A 231 19.73 -0.87 -3.94
CA SER A 231 19.13 -1.33 -2.69
C SER A 231 17.67 -0.85 -2.56
N ILE A 232 16.93 -1.43 -1.61
CA ILE A 232 15.55 -0.98 -1.28
C ILE A 232 15.56 0.48 -0.83
N GLU A 233 16.55 0.88 -0.05
CA GLU A 233 16.72 2.25 0.44
C GLU A 233 16.97 3.21 -0.72
N GLU A 234 17.86 2.84 -1.64
CA GLU A 234 18.18 3.63 -2.82
C GLU A 234 16.99 3.71 -3.78
N ALA A 235 16.32 2.58 -4.07
CA ALA A 235 15.11 2.56 -4.89
C ALA A 235 14.01 3.43 -4.29
N THR A 236 13.83 3.36 -2.96
CA THR A 236 12.89 4.22 -2.22
C THR A 236 13.23 5.69 -2.43
N GLU A 237 14.49 6.10 -2.18
CA GLU A 237 14.92 7.49 -2.32
C GLU A 237 14.75 8.01 -3.76
N GLN A 238 15.13 7.20 -4.75
CA GLN A 238 15.00 7.58 -6.15
C GLN A 238 13.55 7.65 -6.61
N ALA A 239 12.69 6.74 -6.17
CA ALA A 239 11.26 6.78 -6.45
C ALA A 239 10.60 8.02 -5.84
N LEU A 240 10.90 8.36 -4.59
CA LEU A 240 10.40 9.57 -3.92
C LEU A 240 10.69 10.84 -4.72
N LYS A 241 11.86 10.95 -5.36
CA LYS A 241 12.26 12.10 -6.19
C LYS A 241 11.42 12.27 -7.45
N THR A 242 10.66 11.25 -7.87
CA THR A 242 9.75 11.35 -9.02
C THR A 242 8.39 11.96 -8.67
N TRP A 243 8.06 12.08 -7.38
CA TRP A 243 6.76 12.54 -6.91
C TRP A 243 6.75 14.04 -6.59
N GLN A 244 5.72 14.73 -7.10
CA GLN A 244 5.40 16.13 -6.76
C GLN A 244 4.27 16.26 -5.73
N ARG A 245 3.68 15.14 -5.32
CA ARG A 245 2.62 14.99 -4.32
C ARG A 245 2.98 13.86 -3.35
N GLU A 246 2.11 13.53 -2.39
CA GLU A 246 2.36 12.42 -1.48
C GLU A 246 2.64 11.12 -2.27
N PRO A 247 3.79 10.47 -2.07
CA PRO A 247 4.12 9.25 -2.79
C PRO A 247 3.15 8.11 -2.46
N LEU A 248 2.98 7.18 -3.41
CA LEU A 248 2.21 5.96 -3.22
C LEU A 248 3.08 4.77 -3.64
N PHE A 249 3.25 3.82 -2.74
CA PHE A 249 4.04 2.62 -2.92
C PHE A 249 3.21 1.38 -2.63
N HIS A 250 3.69 0.20 -3.05
CA HIS A 250 3.02 -1.06 -2.82
C HIS A 250 3.84 -1.99 -1.94
N ILE A 251 3.13 -2.88 -1.21
CA ILE A 251 3.75 -3.92 -0.41
C ILE A 251 2.94 -5.21 -0.47
N SER A 252 3.67 -6.31 -0.63
CA SER A 252 3.19 -7.68 -0.48
C SER A 252 4.19 -8.52 0.29
N SER A 253 3.79 -9.73 0.67
CA SER A 253 4.67 -10.79 1.16
C SER A 253 4.41 -12.08 0.39
N PRO A 254 5.44 -12.92 0.16
CA PRO A 254 5.29 -14.17 -0.57
C PRO A 254 4.53 -15.23 0.25
N ILE A 255 3.64 -15.97 -0.42
CA ILE A 255 2.75 -16.94 0.23
C ILE A 255 3.50 -18.06 0.98
N GLU A 256 4.65 -18.48 0.47
CA GLU A 256 5.47 -19.57 1.02
C GLU A 256 6.81 -19.05 1.57
N GLY A 257 6.93 -17.73 1.77
CA GLY A 257 8.20 -17.09 2.15
C GLY A 257 9.13 -16.90 0.95
N TRP A 258 10.23 -16.16 1.17
CA TRP A 258 11.19 -15.81 0.11
C TRP A 258 11.97 -17.00 -0.45
N ASP A 259 12.20 -18.03 0.36
CA ASP A 259 12.86 -19.26 -0.02
C ASP A 259 11.90 -20.28 -0.68
N GLY A 260 10.62 -19.94 -0.78
CA GLY A 260 9.61 -20.79 -1.38
C GLY A 260 9.66 -20.81 -2.92
N PRO A 261 9.02 -21.81 -3.57
CA PRO A 261 9.10 -22.00 -5.02
C PRO A 261 8.35 -20.93 -5.83
N LYS A 262 7.50 -20.12 -5.22
CA LYS A 262 6.66 -19.13 -5.90
C LYS A 262 6.64 -17.79 -5.15
N PRO A 263 7.79 -17.10 -5.02
CA PRO A 263 7.87 -15.86 -4.23
C PRO A 263 6.97 -14.73 -4.78
N ARG A 264 6.62 -14.74 -6.06
CA ARG A 264 5.72 -13.76 -6.70
C ARG A 264 4.26 -13.86 -6.23
N ARG A 265 3.85 -14.99 -5.63
CA ARG A 265 2.47 -15.16 -5.18
C ARG A 265 2.24 -14.51 -3.83
N HIS A 266 1.30 -13.57 -3.78
CA HIS A 266 0.97 -12.82 -2.58
C HIS A 266 0.36 -13.71 -1.49
N HIS A 267 0.80 -13.50 -0.27
CA HIS A 267 0.28 -14.08 0.95
C HIS A 267 -1.05 -13.43 1.37
N ASP A 268 -1.75 -14.06 2.31
CA ASP A 268 -2.95 -13.47 2.93
C ASP A 268 -2.63 -12.24 3.77
N PHE A 269 -1.44 -12.17 4.35
CA PHE A 269 -1.00 -11.09 5.24
C PHE A 269 0.40 -10.61 4.87
N ILE A 270 0.73 -9.39 5.29
CA ILE A 270 2.09 -8.88 5.23
C ILE A 270 2.87 -9.44 6.43
N ASP A 271 4.03 -10.03 6.17
CA ASP A 271 5.03 -10.25 7.21
C ASP A 271 5.65 -8.89 7.56
N ILE A 272 5.62 -8.51 8.82
CA ILE A 272 6.16 -7.22 9.27
C ILE A 272 7.66 -7.05 8.95
N ARG A 273 8.39 -8.16 8.76
CA ARG A 273 9.80 -8.15 8.35
C ARG A 273 9.99 -7.69 6.91
N ASP A 274 8.95 -7.80 6.09
CA ASP A 274 8.96 -7.35 4.69
C ASP A 274 8.71 -5.85 4.55
N PHE A 275 8.18 -5.20 5.61
CA PHE A 275 7.98 -3.77 5.61
C PHE A 275 9.34 -3.04 5.71
N PRO A 276 9.73 -2.22 4.71
CA PRO A 276 11.01 -1.54 4.73
C PRO A 276 11.13 -0.59 5.92
N GLU A 277 12.24 -0.70 6.66
CA GLU A 277 12.46 0.15 7.83
C GLU A 277 12.57 1.63 7.44
N CYS A 278 13.15 1.91 6.28
CA CYS A 278 13.28 3.28 5.76
C CYS A 278 11.93 3.94 5.47
N TRP A 279 10.82 3.19 5.31
CA TRP A 279 9.49 3.78 5.11
C TRP A 279 8.83 4.26 6.41
N ARG A 280 9.32 3.81 7.58
CA ARG A 280 8.76 4.22 8.86
C ARG A 280 8.97 5.71 9.10
N GLY A 281 7.90 6.39 9.48
CA GLY A 281 7.94 7.84 9.72
C GLY A 281 7.96 8.72 8.48
N MET A 282 7.98 8.13 7.27
CA MET A 282 7.85 8.90 6.03
C MET A 282 6.38 9.33 5.80
N LYS A 283 6.20 10.48 5.18
CA LYS A 283 4.90 10.89 4.62
C LYS A 283 4.67 10.12 3.32
N LEU A 284 4.03 8.98 3.42
CA LEU A 284 3.91 7.99 2.35
C LEU A 284 2.57 7.25 2.43
N THR A 285 1.92 7.04 1.31
CA THR A 285 0.83 6.08 1.16
C THR A 285 1.40 4.72 0.76
N VAL A 286 1.02 3.65 1.46
CA VAL A 286 1.40 2.26 1.14
C VAL A 286 0.15 1.43 0.93
N GLU A 287 -0.11 1.02 -0.29
CA GLU A 287 -1.18 0.08 -0.61
C GLU A 287 -0.75 -1.35 -0.29
N VAL A 288 -1.60 -2.03 0.47
CA VAL A 288 -1.34 -3.37 1.01
C VAL A 288 -1.97 -4.42 0.10
N GLU A 289 -1.15 -5.06 -0.70
CA GLU A 289 -1.59 -6.08 -1.65
C GLU A 289 -1.56 -7.48 -1.03
N ALA A 290 -2.47 -7.71 -0.09
CA ALA A 290 -2.64 -8.97 0.61
C ALA A 290 -4.02 -9.59 0.35
N LYS A 291 -4.10 -10.93 0.30
CA LYS A 291 -5.37 -11.61 -0.02
C LYS A 291 -6.42 -11.48 1.08
N ALA A 292 -6.01 -11.30 2.34
CA ALA A 292 -6.93 -11.05 3.45
C ALA A 292 -7.44 -9.61 3.54
N LYS A 293 -7.14 -8.75 2.54
CA LYS A 293 -7.73 -7.43 2.32
C LYS A 293 -7.71 -6.55 3.58
N GLU A 294 -8.87 -6.00 4.01
CA GLU A 294 -8.98 -5.13 5.19
C GLU A 294 -8.40 -5.79 6.45
N VAL A 295 -8.56 -7.08 6.61
CA VAL A 295 -8.02 -7.82 7.77
C VAL A 295 -6.50 -7.75 7.79
N ALA A 296 -5.86 -7.83 6.61
CA ALA A 296 -4.40 -7.69 6.48
C ALA A 296 -3.94 -6.26 6.77
N VAL A 297 -4.65 -5.26 6.23
CA VAL A 297 -4.34 -3.84 6.47
C VAL A 297 -4.41 -3.53 7.97
N LEU A 298 -5.48 -3.95 8.64
CA LEU A 298 -5.67 -3.72 10.08
C LEU A 298 -4.63 -4.45 10.93
N LYS A 299 -4.23 -5.66 10.54
CA LYS A 299 -3.15 -6.38 11.20
C LYS A 299 -1.82 -5.66 11.05
N LEU A 300 -1.45 -5.25 9.84
CA LEU A 300 -0.23 -4.50 9.58
C LEU A 300 -0.22 -3.17 10.36
N LYS A 301 -1.34 -2.43 10.33
CA LYS A 301 -1.50 -1.18 11.09
C LYS A 301 -1.19 -1.35 12.57
N ARG A 302 -1.74 -2.41 13.21
CA ARG A 302 -1.45 -2.73 14.62
C ARG A 302 0.02 -3.04 14.83
N GLN A 303 0.62 -3.88 13.97
CA GLN A 303 2.02 -4.26 14.06
C GLN A 303 2.97 -3.07 13.88
N LEU A 304 2.65 -2.13 13.00
CA LEU A 304 3.44 -0.90 12.80
C LEU A 304 3.31 0.08 13.96
N ALA A 305 2.18 0.09 14.65
CA ALA A 305 1.97 0.89 15.85
C ALA A 305 2.62 0.28 17.11
N GLU A 306 2.91 -1.02 17.11
CA GLU A 306 3.58 -1.69 18.21
C GLU A 306 5.03 -1.22 18.33
N GLN A 307 5.36 -0.56 19.45
CA GLN A 307 6.74 -0.27 19.80
C GLN A 307 7.33 -1.44 20.59
N TRP A 308 8.45 -1.95 20.14
CA TRP A 308 9.21 -2.95 20.87
C TRP A 308 10.46 -2.34 21.47
N PHE A 309 10.86 -2.87 22.62
CA PHE A 309 12.05 -2.44 23.35
C PHE A 309 12.91 -3.65 23.69
N VAL A 310 14.21 -3.49 23.56
CA VAL A 310 15.19 -4.29 24.28
C VAL A 310 15.56 -3.51 25.53
N TYR A 311 15.60 -4.18 26.66
CA TYR A 311 15.92 -3.54 27.93
C TYR A 311 16.94 -4.35 28.73
N ILE A 312 17.71 -3.65 29.60
CA ILE A 312 18.54 -4.25 30.61
C ILE A 312 18.04 -3.78 31.97
N LEU A 313 17.80 -4.74 32.86
CA LEU A 313 17.52 -4.48 34.28
C LEU A 313 18.78 -4.70 35.09
N ARG A 314 19.00 -3.85 36.06
CA ARG A 314 19.96 -4.05 37.12
C ARG A 314 19.25 -4.63 38.33
N CYS A 315 19.71 -5.80 38.80
CA CYS A 315 19.20 -6.47 39.96
C CYS A 315 19.82 -5.95 41.25
N ALA A 316 19.22 -6.22 42.37
CA ALA A 316 19.73 -5.82 43.73
C ALA A 316 21.15 -6.32 44.01
N ASP A 317 21.54 -7.48 43.50
CA ASP A 317 22.88 -8.06 43.61
C ASP A 317 23.88 -7.48 42.59
N GLY A 318 23.48 -6.44 41.84
CA GLY A 318 24.26 -5.82 40.78
C GLY A 318 24.34 -6.60 39.45
N SER A 319 23.73 -7.77 39.34
CA SER A 319 23.67 -8.54 38.10
C SER A 319 22.75 -7.88 37.09
N LEU A 320 22.97 -8.18 35.77
CA LEU A 320 22.22 -7.60 34.66
C LEU A 320 21.33 -8.67 34.03
N TYR A 321 20.08 -8.31 33.77
CA TYR A 321 19.11 -9.10 33.02
C TYR A 321 18.71 -8.39 31.73
N THR A 322 18.74 -9.08 30.59
CA THR A 322 18.32 -8.53 29.30
C THR A 322 17.04 -9.20 28.84
N GLY A 323 16.10 -8.42 28.35
CA GLY A 323 14.81 -8.90 27.84
C GLY A 323 14.21 -7.98 26.79
N ILE A 324 13.08 -8.39 26.22
CA ILE A 324 12.29 -7.58 25.29
C ILE A 324 10.86 -7.40 25.81
N THR A 325 10.24 -6.31 25.41
CA THR A 325 8.83 -6.04 25.70
C THR A 325 8.27 -5.01 24.73
N ASN A 326 6.96 -4.96 24.58
CA ASN A 326 6.22 -3.88 23.93
C ASN A 326 5.63 -2.89 24.97
N ASP A 327 5.85 -3.12 26.25
CA ASP A 327 5.36 -2.29 27.35
C ASP A 327 6.35 -2.38 28.53
N LEU A 328 7.21 -1.37 28.65
CA LEU A 328 8.28 -1.33 29.64
C LEU A 328 7.76 -1.22 31.08
N ASP A 329 6.76 -0.37 31.31
CA ASP A 329 6.25 -0.11 32.67
C ASP A 329 5.57 -1.36 33.24
N ARG A 330 4.69 -1.96 32.44
CA ARG A 330 4.04 -3.23 32.81
C ARG A 330 5.09 -4.32 33.04
N ARG A 331 6.12 -4.41 32.18
CA ARG A 331 7.14 -5.44 32.26
C ARG A 331 8.03 -5.28 33.50
N LEU A 332 8.44 -4.05 33.81
CA LEU A 332 9.19 -3.73 35.01
C LEU A 332 8.40 -4.04 36.27
N SER A 333 7.11 -3.69 36.29
CA SER A 333 6.20 -4.04 37.41
C SER A 333 6.09 -5.57 37.61
N GLN A 334 5.97 -6.35 36.53
CA GLN A 334 5.95 -7.81 36.58
C GLN A 334 7.26 -8.40 37.13
N HIS A 335 8.40 -7.83 36.77
CA HIS A 335 9.68 -8.23 37.30
C HIS A 335 9.74 -7.98 38.81
N ASN A 336 9.37 -6.78 39.27
CA ASN A 336 9.38 -6.44 40.69
C ASN A 336 8.31 -7.18 41.52
N ALA A 337 7.22 -7.61 40.89
CA ALA A 337 6.24 -8.52 41.47
C ALA A 337 6.71 -10.01 41.50
N GLY A 338 7.89 -10.32 40.95
CA GLY A 338 8.43 -11.67 40.89
C GLY A 338 7.75 -12.64 39.93
N THR A 339 6.90 -12.12 39.00
CA THR A 339 6.10 -12.94 38.06
C THR A 339 6.72 -13.04 36.65
N ALA A 340 7.74 -12.24 36.32
CA ALA A 340 8.25 -12.13 34.96
C ALA A 340 9.34 -13.15 34.61
N SER A 341 10.30 -13.40 35.48
CA SER A 341 11.45 -14.26 35.18
C SER A 341 11.97 -14.95 36.44
N ARG A 342 12.37 -16.24 36.31
CA ARG A 342 13.04 -16.97 37.41
C ARG A 342 14.33 -16.27 37.83
N TYR A 343 15.07 -15.69 36.88
CA TYR A 343 16.35 -15.03 37.16
C TYR A 343 16.19 -13.80 38.06
N THR A 344 15.22 -12.95 37.78
CA THR A 344 15.01 -11.70 38.51
C THR A 344 14.27 -11.90 39.82
N ARG A 345 13.43 -12.95 39.93
CA ARG A 345 12.62 -13.25 41.13
C ARG A 345 13.45 -13.35 42.40
N SER A 346 14.64 -13.91 42.33
CA SER A 346 15.55 -14.09 43.50
C SER A 346 16.52 -12.91 43.70
N ARG A 347 16.36 -11.82 42.92
CA ARG A 347 17.31 -10.69 42.87
C ARG A 347 16.61 -9.33 42.90
N LEU A 348 15.48 -9.28 43.61
CA LEU A 348 14.66 -8.06 43.72
C LEU A 348 15.26 -7.07 44.74
N PRO A 349 14.99 -5.80 44.61
CA PRO A 349 14.30 -5.15 43.49
C PRO A 349 15.17 -5.03 42.21
N VAL A 350 14.49 -4.85 41.08
CA VAL A 350 15.18 -4.56 39.82
C VAL A 350 14.83 -3.16 39.35
N VAL A 351 15.80 -2.49 38.70
CA VAL A 351 15.63 -1.17 38.12
C VAL A 351 15.98 -1.22 36.64
N LEU A 352 15.29 -0.39 35.82
CA LEU A 352 15.62 -0.22 34.42
C LEU A 352 16.96 0.51 34.31
N ALA A 353 17.93 -0.13 33.67
CA ALA A 353 19.26 0.41 33.44
C ALA A 353 19.51 0.83 31.98
N TYR A 354 18.81 0.22 31.04
CA TYR A 354 18.94 0.49 29.62
C TYR A 354 17.65 0.17 28.90
N GLN A 355 17.32 0.97 27.85
CA GLN A 355 16.26 0.68 26.89
C GLN A 355 16.65 1.14 25.51
N GLU A 356 16.25 0.37 24.50
CA GLU A 356 16.46 0.68 23.08
C GLU A 356 15.19 0.34 22.30
N LYS A 357 14.64 1.27 21.52
CA LYS A 357 13.47 1.03 20.67
C LYS A 357 13.85 0.13 19.50
N GLN A 358 12.95 -0.77 19.16
CA GLN A 358 13.08 -1.68 18.03
C GLN A 358 11.84 -1.59 17.13
N PRO A 359 11.99 -1.68 15.82
CA PRO A 359 10.89 -1.49 14.87
C PRO A 359 9.80 -2.57 14.99
N HIS A 360 10.17 -3.79 15.37
CA HIS A 360 9.26 -4.91 15.53
C HIS A 360 9.87 -6.00 16.43
N LYS A 361 9.04 -6.96 16.84
CA LYS A 361 9.43 -8.04 17.77
C LYS A 361 10.66 -8.82 17.32
N SER A 362 10.75 -9.14 16.03
CA SER A 362 11.88 -9.93 15.48
C SER A 362 13.21 -9.16 15.59
N ALA A 363 13.20 -7.85 15.33
CA ALA A 363 14.38 -7.00 15.53
C ALA A 363 14.77 -6.95 17.02
N ALA A 364 13.79 -6.78 17.90
CA ALA A 364 14.02 -6.81 19.34
C ALA A 364 14.65 -8.13 19.82
N LEU A 365 14.18 -9.28 19.33
CA LEU A 365 14.76 -10.59 19.64
C LEU A 365 16.20 -10.73 19.14
N LYS A 366 16.50 -10.32 17.91
CA LYS A 366 17.87 -10.32 17.37
C LYS A 366 18.80 -9.44 18.22
N ARG A 367 18.33 -8.26 18.57
CA ARG A 367 19.10 -7.31 19.39
C ARG A 367 19.30 -7.81 20.81
N GLU A 368 18.27 -8.43 21.40
CA GLU A 368 18.36 -9.09 22.71
C GLU A 368 19.47 -10.15 22.74
N LEU A 369 19.50 -11.03 21.73
CA LEU A 369 20.54 -12.06 21.60
C LEU A 369 21.92 -11.42 21.47
N ALA A 370 22.08 -10.40 20.64
CA ALA A 370 23.33 -9.68 20.49
C ALA A 370 23.80 -9.05 21.84
N ILE A 371 22.88 -8.38 22.57
CA ILE A 371 23.21 -7.81 23.89
C ILE A 371 23.51 -8.91 24.92
N LYS A 372 22.78 -10.02 24.89
CA LYS A 372 23.07 -11.15 25.80
C LYS A 372 24.49 -11.72 25.61
N ALA A 373 24.97 -11.75 24.36
CA ALA A 373 26.32 -12.23 24.03
C ALA A 373 27.45 -11.27 24.48
N LEU A 374 27.14 -10.00 24.78
CA LEU A 374 28.14 -9.06 25.25
C LEU A 374 28.69 -9.45 26.64
N SER A 375 29.98 -9.13 26.86
CA SER A 375 30.58 -9.18 28.19
C SER A 375 29.86 -8.25 29.18
N ARG A 376 30.03 -8.47 30.46
CA ARG A 376 29.48 -7.58 31.50
C ARG A 376 29.97 -6.13 31.29
N THR A 377 31.25 -5.95 31.04
CA THR A 377 31.87 -4.63 30.82
C THR A 377 31.23 -3.93 29.61
N ALA A 378 31.04 -4.63 28.49
CA ALA A 378 30.39 -4.09 27.32
C ALA A 378 28.92 -3.69 27.57
N LYS A 379 28.19 -4.45 28.38
CA LYS A 379 26.82 -4.08 28.80
C LYS A 379 26.81 -2.81 29.67
N GLU A 380 27.79 -2.67 30.60
CA GLU A 380 27.91 -1.45 31.42
C GLU A 380 28.25 -0.23 30.55
N THR A 381 29.14 -0.38 29.55
CA THR A 381 29.42 0.69 28.59
C THR A 381 28.16 1.11 27.82
N LEU A 382 27.35 0.14 27.38
CA LEU A 382 26.09 0.42 26.68
C LEU A 382 25.10 1.20 27.57
N ILE A 383 25.02 0.84 28.86
CA ILE A 383 24.17 1.52 29.84
C ILE A 383 24.65 2.98 30.04
N ILE A 384 25.95 3.19 30.16
CA ILE A 384 26.52 4.53 30.39
C ILE A 384 26.26 5.43 29.15
N GLN A 385 26.45 4.91 27.96
CA GLN A 385 26.25 5.66 26.70
C GLN A 385 24.80 6.06 26.47
N SER A 386 23.83 5.34 27.04
CA SER A 386 22.40 5.67 26.89
C SER A 386 21.89 6.75 27.86
N ASN A 387 22.67 7.09 28.88
CA ASN A 387 22.31 8.09 29.90
C ASN A 387 22.89 9.49 29.56
N VAL A 388 23.46 9.66 28.36
CA VAL A 388 23.95 10.93 27.78
C VAL A 388 23.01 11.35 26.66
#